data_41ebe6318c81affe0622328ded3f0e1e
#
_entry.id   41ebe6318c81affe0622328ded3f0e1e
#
_cell.length_a   1.000
_cell.length_b   1.000
_cell.length_c   1.000
_cell.angle_alpha   90.00
_cell.angle_beta   90.00
_cell.angle_gamma   90.00
#
_symmetry.space_group_name_H-M   'P 1'
#
loop_
_entity.id
_entity.type
_entity.pdbx_description
1 polymer ?
#
loop_
_entity_poly.entity_id
_entity_poly.type
_entity_poly.pdbx_seq_one_letter_code
_entity_poly.pdbx_strand_id
1 'polypeptide(L)'
;MKELPKIYEPQQVEGRIYQMWMDHDCFKAEPDPDKKPFSIVMPPPNVTGQLHMGHAMDSTLQDILTRFKRMQGYSALWLPGTDHAGIATQIKVEEELRTKEGLTRYDLGREKFLQRVWQWKEKYGNRIVEQQKKMGASCDWSRSRFTMDGGCSKAVRETFCELYDKGLIYKGCLLYTSDAA
;
A
#
# COMPACT_ATOMS: atom_id res chain seq x y z
N MET A 1 -1.76 -31.05 -30.36
CA MET A 1 -1.39 -30.31 -29.14
C MET A 1 -0.33 -29.29 -29.53
N LYS A 2 -0.43 -28.03 -29.12
CA LYS A 2 0.66 -27.06 -29.33
C LYS A 2 1.82 -27.48 -28.44
N GLU A 3 3.01 -27.69 -29.02
CA GLU A 3 4.22 -27.90 -28.23
C GLU A 3 4.52 -26.66 -27.39
N LEU A 4 4.84 -26.92 -26.11
CA LEU A 4 5.27 -25.82 -25.23
C LEU A 4 6.71 -25.41 -25.58
N PRO A 5 7.05 -24.11 -25.52
CA PRO A 5 8.42 -23.67 -25.70
C PRO A 5 9.36 -24.34 -24.69
N LYS A 6 10.59 -24.65 -25.12
CA LYS A 6 11.60 -25.26 -24.22
C LYS A 6 12.05 -24.33 -23.10
N ILE A 7 11.92 -23.00 -23.28
CA ILE A 7 12.32 -21.99 -22.31
C ILE A 7 11.07 -21.19 -21.93
N TYR A 8 10.88 -20.95 -20.65
CA TYR A 8 9.83 -20.06 -20.14
C TYR A 8 10.25 -18.60 -20.29
N GLU A 9 9.45 -17.83 -21.05
CA GLU A 9 9.66 -16.41 -21.28
C GLU A 9 8.62 -15.62 -20.48
N PRO A 10 8.95 -15.12 -19.26
CA PRO A 10 8.00 -14.48 -18.35
C PRO A 10 7.24 -13.32 -18.98
N GLN A 11 7.95 -12.49 -19.75
CA GLN A 11 7.41 -11.29 -20.38
C GLN A 11 6.27 -11.57 -21.36
N GLN A 12 6.25 -12.75 -21.98
CA GLN A 12 5.21 -13.15 -22.93
C GLN A 12 3.96 -13.72 -22.26
N VAL A 13 4.09 -14.15 -20.99
CA VAL A 13 3.07 -14.93 -20.31
C VAL A 13 2.45 -14.20 -19.14
N GLU A 14 3.27 -13.64 -18.26
CA GLU A 14 2.82 -13.17 -16.94
C GLU A 14 1.81 -12.01 -17.03
N GLY A 15 2.06 -11.01 -17.86
CA GLY A 15 1.16 -9.87 -18.03
C GLY A 15 -0.24 -10.29 -18.49
N ARG A 16 -0.31 -11.20 -19.45
CA ARG A 16 -1.59 -11.72 -19.99
C ARG A 16 -2.34 -12.55 -18.95
N ILE A 17 -1.64 -13.41 -18.20
CA ILE A 17 -2.27 -14.23 -17.16
C ILE A 17 -2.75 -13.36 -16.01
N TYR A 18 -1.94 -12.39 -15.58
CA TYR A 18 -2.34 -11.49 -14.50
C TYR A 18 -3.58 -10.68 -14.89
N GLN A 19 -3.62 -10.16 -16.13
CA GLN A 19 -4.80 -9.44 -16.63
C GLN A 19 -6.04 -10.35 -16.67
N MET A 20 -5.90 -11.59 -17.08
CA MET A 20 -7.00 -12.57 -17.06
C MET A 20 -7.54 -12.77 -15.62
N TRP A 21 -6.69 -12.84 -14.61
CA TRP A 21 -7.13 -12.93 -13.22
C TRP A 21 -7.89 -11.68 -12.77
N MET A 22 -7.46 -10.50 -13.22
CA MET A 22 -8.13 -9.24 -12.91
C MET A 22 -9.50 -9.16 -13.59
N ASP A 23 -9.58 -9.53 -14.87
CA ASP A 23 -10.82 -9.48 -15.66
C ASP A 23 -11.90 -10.46 -15.12
N HIS A 24 -11.48 -11.52 -14.45
CA HIS A 24 -12.38 -12.50 -13.83
C HIS A 24 -12.56 -12.32 -12.32
N ASP A 25 -12.13 -11.20 -11.76
CA ASP A 25 -12.24 -10.89 -10.32
C ASP A 25 -11.70 -12.00 -9.39
N CYS A 26 -10.65 -12.74 -9.84
CA CYS A 26 -10.14 -13.92 -9.14
C CYS A 26 -9.65 -13.64 -7.71
N PHE A 27 -9.33 -12.39 -7.38
CA PHE A 27 -8.80 -11.98 -6.08
C PHE A 27 -9.81 -11.26 -5.21
N LYS A 28 -10.99 -10.97 -5.76
CA LYS A 28 -12.05 -10.28 -5.04
C LYS A 28 -12.65 -11.20 -3.98
N ALA A 29 -12.86 -10.67 -2.79
CA ALA A 29 -13.52 -11.38 -1.70
C ALA A 29 -14.79 -10.65 -1.29
N GLU A 30 -15.91 -11.38 -1.28
CA GLU A 30 -17.19 -10.88 -0.77
C GLU A 30 -17.59 -11.68 0.47
N PRO A 31 -18.32 -11.06 1.42
CA PRO A 31 -18.91 -11.78 2.53
C PRO A 31 -19.81 -12.91 2.02
N ASP A 32 -19.54 -14.13 2.46
CA ASP A 32 -20.28 -15.32 2.07
C ASP A 32 -20.62 -16.10 3.35
N PRO A 33 -21.88 -16.22 3.75
CA PRO A 33 -22.28 -16.90 4.98
C PRO A 33 -21.97 -18.41 4.98
N ASP A 34 -21.83 -19.01 3.80
CA ASP A 34 -21.57 -20.43 3.65
C ASP A 34 -20.07 -20.76 3.64
N LYS A 35 -19.21 -19.75 3.62
CA LYS A 35 -17.76 -19.90 3.61
C LYS A 35 -17.10 -19.36 4.87
N LYS A 36 -16.10 -20.06 5.36
CA LYS A 36 -15.27 -19.55 6.45
C LYS A 36 -14.48 -18.32 5.99
N PRO A 37 -14.50 -17.20 6.74
CA PRO A 37 -13.71 -16.04 6.38
C PRO A 37 -12.24 -16.24 6.71
N PHE A 38 -11.38 -15.66 5.89
CA PHE A 38 -9.95 -15.52 6.15
C PHE A 38 -9.48 -14.18 5.61
N SER A 39 -8.88 -13.34 6.45
CA SER A 39 -8.46 -12.00 6.04
C SER A 39 -7.04 -11.71 6.48
N ILE A 40 -6.25 -11.15 5.59
CA ILE A 40 -4.95 -10.54 5.88
C ILE A 40 -5.02 -9.08 5.45
N VAL A 41 -4.58 -8.18 6.32
CA VAL A 41 -4.29 -6.79 5.97
C VAL A 41 -2.79 -6.72 5.67
N MET A 42 -2.44 -6.39 4.44
CA MET A 42 -1.04 -6.21 4.06
C MET A 42 -0.44 -5.06 4.88
N PRO A 43 0.72 -5.24 5.54
CA PRO A 43 1.47 -4.10 6.07
C PRO A 43 1.74 -3.12 4.92
N PRO A 44 1.17 -1.91 4.95
CA PRO A 44 1.21 -1.04 3.78
C PRO A 44 2.63 -0.51 3.58
N PRO A 45 3.26 -0.76 2.42
CA PRO A 45 4.59 -0.24 2.17
C PRO A 45 4.60 1.28 2.08
N ASN A 46 5.65 1.89 2.61
CA ASN A 46 5.88 3.32 2.61
C ASN A 46 6.12 3.85 1.19
N VAL A 47 5.50 4.97 0.81
CA VAL A 47 5.71 5.61 -0.50
C VAL A 47 7.04 6.38 -0.58
N THR A 48 8.09 5.87 0.05
CA THR A 48 9.43 6.47 0.08
C THR A 48 10.30 6.10 -1.11
N GLY A 49 9.87 5.14 -1.93
CA GLY A 49 10.60 4.67 -3.09
C GLY A 49 10.05 3.37 -3.66
N GLN A 50 10.94 2.60 -4.29
CA GLN A 50 10.60 1.29 -4.85
C GLN A 50 10.66 0.19 -3.79
N LEU A 51 9.94 -0.91 -4.02
CA LEU A 51 10.04 -2.10 -3.18
C LEU A 51 11.42 -2.77 -3.34
N HIS A 52 11.85 -3.44 -2.29
CA HIS A 52 13.07 -4.24 -2.24
C HIS A 52 12.75 -5.70 -1.85
N MET A 53 13.76 -6.56 -1.83
CA MET A 53 13.59 -8.00 -1.57
C MET A 53 12.88 -8.32 -0.24
N GLY A 54 13.05 -7.51 0.80
CA GLY A 54 12.32 -7.67 2.06
C GLY A 54 10.80 -7.56 1.88
N HIS A 55 10.34 -6.58 1.10
CA HIS A 55 8.92 -6.46 0.75
C HIS A 55 8.43 -7.64 -0.10
N ALA A 56 9.26 -8.12 -1.02
CA ALA A 56 8.90 -9.27 -1.84
C ALA A 56 8.71 -10.52 -0.98
N MET A 57 9.60 -10.77 -0.02
CA MET A 57 9.50 -11.90 0.90
C MET A 57 8.24 -11.81 1.77
N ASP A 58 7.99 -10.66 2.38
CA ASP A 58 6.80 -10.41 3.21
C ASP A 58 5.51 -10.64 2.42
N SER A 59 5.39 -10.04 1.23
CA SER A 59 4.24 -10.20 0.35
C SER A 59 4.06 -11.66 -0.10
N THR A 60 5.14 -12.36 -0.41
CA THR A 60 5.08 -13.76 -0.87
C THR A 60 4.52 -14.68 0.22
N LEU A 61 4.94 -14.51 1.48
CA LEU A 61 4.41 -15.31 2.59
C LEU A 61 2.91 -15.11 2.77
N GLN A 62 2.45 -13.88 2.71
CA GLN A 62 1.02 -13.54 2.80
C GLN A 62 0.24 -14.10 1.60
N ASP A 63 0.78 -14.01 0.40
CA ASP A 63 0.16 -14.52 -0.82
C ASP A 63 0.01 -16.03 -0.79
N ILE A 64 1.02 -16.76 -0.35
CA ILE A 64 0.97 -18.22 -0.17
C ILE A 64 -0.19 -18.62 0.75
N LEU A 65 -0.29 -17.98 1.91
CA LEU A 65 -1.36 -18.27 2.87
C LEU A 65 -2.75 -17.94 2.30
N THR A 66 -2.89 -16.81 1.63
CA THR A 66 -4.15 -16.39 1.03
C THR A 66 -4.59 -17.35 -0.09
N ARG A 67 -3.68 -17.73 -0.98
CA ARG A 67 -3.94 -18.70 -2.05
C ARG A 67 -4.29 -20.08 -1.49
N PHE A 68 -3.57 -20.52 -0.48
CA PHE A 68 -3.85 -21.79 0.19
C PHE A 68 -5.26 -21.80 0.79
N LYS A 69 -5.67 -20.71 1.44
CA LYS A 69 -7.03 -20.59 2.00
C LYS A 69 -8.11 -20.54 0.92
N ARG A 70 -7.87 -19.86 -0.20
CA ARG A 70 -8.78 -19.91 -1.36
C ARG A 70 -8.96 -21.33 -1.89
N MET A 71 -7.86 -22.10 -2.03
CA MET A 71 -7.91 -23.49 -2.46
C MET A 71 -8.68 -24.40 -1.47
N GLN A 72 -8.71 -24.03 -0.19
CA GLN A 72 -9.51 -24.71 0.83
C GLN A 72 -10.99 -24.27 0.85
N GLY A 73 -11.42 -23.37 -0.05
CA GLY A 73 -12.79 -22.91 -0.15
C GLY A 73 -13.16 -21.78 0.82
N TYR A 74 -12.20 -21.14 1.46
CA TYR A 74 -12.46 -19.96 2.31
C TYR A 74 -12.83 -18.74 1.46
N SER A 75 -13.65 -17.82 2.02
CA SER A 75 -13.75 -16.45 1.53
C SER A 75 -12.50 -15.70 2.02
N ALA A 76 -11.49 -15.61 1.15
CA ALA A 76 -10.18 -15.11 1.54
C ALA A 76 -9.93 -13.71 0.97
N LEU A 77 -9.80 -12.73 1.87
CA LEU A 77 -9.45 -11.35 1.57
C LEU A 77 -7.99 -11.08 1.90
N TRP A 78 -7.23 -10.64 0.92
CA TRP A 78 -5.94 -9.99 1.14
C TRP A 78 -6.05 -8.52 0.76
N LEU A 79 -6.10 -7.65 1.78
CA LEU A 79 -6.34 -6.22 1.64
C LEU A 79 -5.03 -5.48 1.40
N PRO A 80 -4.83 -4.87 0.21
CA PRO A 80 -3.63 -4.09 -0.09
C PRO A 80 -3.76 -2.64 0.35
N GLY A 81 -2.61 -1.98 0.48
CA GLY A 81 -2.54 -0.54 0.72
C GLY A 81 -1.14 0.00 0.58
N THR A 82 -1.01 1.32 0.71
CA THR A 82 0.27 2.03 0.78
C THR A 82 0.24 3.04 1.92
N ASP A 83 1.40 3.26 2.55
CA ASP A 83 1.53 4.20 3.67
C ASP A 83 2.16 5.51 3.21
N HIS A 84 1.60 6.63 3.68
CA HIS A 84 2.12 7.97 3.44
C HIS A 84 3.48 8.23 4.10
N ALA A 85 3.82 7.50 5.17
CA ALA A 85 5.09 7.55 5.88
C ALA A 85 5.60 8.97 6.25
N GLY A 86 4.72 9.93 6.31
CA GLY A 86 4.90 11.33 6.74
C GLY A 86 6.31 11.92 6.55
N ILE A 87 7.09 11.91 7.62
CA ILE A 87 8.44 12.50 7.69
C ILE A 87 9.38 11.89 6.63
N ALA A 88 9.40 10.57 6.50
CA ALA A 88 10.31 9.88 5.57
C ALA A 88 10.04 10.25 4.11
N THR A 89 8.77 10.37 3.72
CA THR A 89 8.39 10.80 2.38
C THR A 89 8.78 12.26 2.13
N GLN A 90 8.57 13.16 3.10
CA GLN A 90 8.99 14.55 2.99
C GLN A 90 10.50 14.69 2.83
N ILE A 91 11.29 13.95 3.60
CA ILE A 91 12.76 13.93 3.47
C ILE A 91 13.18 13.51 2.05
N LYS A 92 12.51 12.50 1.46
CA LYS A 92 12.82 12.07 0.10
C LYS A 92 12.49 13.13 -0.95
N VAL A 93 11.40 13.85 -0.77
CA VAL A 93 11.03 14.97 -1.65
C VAL A 93 12.01 16.14 -1.50
N GLU A 94 12.43 16.47 -0.28
CA GLU A 94 13.45 17.50 -0.04
C GLU A 94 14.80 17.13 -0.66
N GLU A 95 15.21 15.86 -0.55
CA GLU A 95 16.43 15.36 -1.17
C GLU A 95 16.38 15.49 -2.69
N GLU A 96 15.23 15.16 -3.30
CA GLU A 96 15.02 15.32 -4.74
C GLU A 96 15.08 16.79 -5.17
N LEU A 97 14.41 17.69 -4.44
CA LEU A 97 14.43 19.15 -4.69
C LEU A 97 15.83 19.71 -4.62
N ARG A 98 16.56 19.38 -3.55
CA ARG A 98 17.93 19.84 -3.36
C ARG A 98 18.86 19.36 -4.46
N THR A 99 18.72 18.09 -4.86
CA THR A 99 19.62 17.48 -5.85
C THR A 99 19.35 17.96 -7.27
N LYS A 100 18.08 18.14 -7.63
CA LYS A 100 17.68 18.48 -9.00
C LYS A 100 17.54 19.97 -9.25
N GLU A 101 17.09 20.72 -8.27
CA GLU A 101 16.70 22.13 -8.42
C GLU A 101 17.53 23.07 -7.53
N GLY A 102 18.30 22.54 -6.58
CA GLY A 102 19.07 23.34 -5.62
C GLY A 102 18.18 24.09 -4.61
N LEU A 103 16.90 23.69 -4.48
CA LEU A 103 15.90 24.34 -3.64
C LEU A 103 15.64 23.55 -2.36
N THR A 104 15.14 24.27 -1.35
CA THR A 104 14.64 23.70 -0.09
C THR A 104 13.12 23.84 -0.01
N ARG A 105 12.50 23.17 0.95
CA ARG A 105 11.05 23.34 1.22
C ARG A 105 10.68 24.78 1.62
N TYR A 106 11.63 25.51 2.21
CA TYR A 106 11.44 26.90 2.63
C TYR A 106 11.38 27.84 1.43
N ASP A 107 12.18 27.59 0.38
CA ASP A 107 12.18 28.36 -0.85
C ASP A 107 10.87 28.20 -1.62
N LEU A 108 10.28 26.99 -1.58
CA LEU A 108 8.99 26.70 -2.23
C LEU A 108 7.79 27.23 -1.44
N GLY A 109 7.87 27.27 -0.12
CA GLY A 109 6.74 27.45 0.76
C GLY A 109 5.84 26.22 0.85
N ARG A 110 4.94 26.21 1.85
CA ARG A 110 4.13 25.03 2.22
C ARG A 110 3.31 24.45 1.07
N GLU A 111 2.57 25.31 0.36
CA GLU A 111 1.63 24.83 -0.66
C GLU A 111 2.33 24.14 -1.82
N LYS A 112 3.37 24.76 -2.39
CA LYS A 112 4.14 24.18 -3.49
C LYS A 112 4.89 22.93 -3.07
N PHE A 113 5.41 22.92 -1.83
CA PHE A 113 6.05 21.72 -1.29
C PHE A 113 5.07 20.56 -1.17
N LEU A 114 3.86 20.79 -0.64
CA LEU A 114 2.83 19.76 -0.58
C LEU A 114 2.43 19.22 -1.96
N GLN A 115 2.35 20.09 -2.98
CA GLN A 115 2.12 19.64 -4.35
C GLN A 115 3.20 18.66 -4.83
N ARG A 116 4.47 18.93 -4.51
CA ARG A 116 5.59 18.00 -4.83
C ARG A 116 5.46 16.68 -4.07
N VAL A 117 5.06 16.72 -2.81
CA VAL A 117 4.84 15.50 -2.00
C VAL A 117 3.71 14.66 -2.59
N TRP A 118 2.61 15.27 -3.04
CA TRP A 118 1.53 14.53 -3.70
C TRP A 118 1.94 13.95 -5.05
N GLN A 119 2.71 14.66 -5.86
CA GLN A 119 3.28 14.15 -7.11
C GLN A 119 4.21 12.94 -6.86
N TRP A 120 5.03 13.02 -5.81
CA TRP A 120 5.87 11.91 -5.37
C TRP A 120 5.02 10.69 -4.99
N LYS A 121 3.98 10.89 -4.17
CA LYS A 121 3.04 9.84 -3.77
C LYS A 121 2.41 9.16 -4.97
N GLU A 122 1.95 9.90 -5.96
CA GLU A 122 1.35 9.31 -7.16
C GLU A 122 2.35 8.48 -7.94
N LYS A 123 3.54 9.01 -8.16
CA LYS A 123 4.61 8.31 -8.87
C LYS A 123 5.00 6.99 -8.18
N TYR A 124 5.34 7.05 -6.91
CA TYR A 124 5.86 5.89 -6.20
C TYR A 124 4.77 4.96 -5.66
N GLY A 125 3.61 5.48 -5.28
CA GLY A 125 2.46 4.65 -4.92
C GLY A 125 2.01 3.76 -6.07
N ASN A 126 1.89 4.30 -7.27
CA ASN A 126 1.57 3.51 -8.48
C ASN A 126 2.69 2.50 -8.79
N ARG A 127 3.96 2.92 -8.66
CA ARG A 127 5.11 2.03 -8.89
C ARG A 127 5.12 0.84 -7.95
N ILE A 128 4.80 1.04 -6.68
CA ILE A 128 4.69 -0.02 -5.67
C ILE A 128 3.61 -1.04 -6.07
N VAL A 129 2.42 -0.58 -6.44
CA VAL A 129 1.33 -1.44 -6.88
C VAL A 129 1.71 -2.25 -8.13
N GLU A 130 2.36 -1.62 -9.11
CA GLU A 130 2.87 -2.31 -10.29
C GLU A 130 3.91 -3.38 -9.95
N GLN A 131 4.83 -3.11 -9.03
CA GLN A 131 5.82 -4.08 -8.59
C GLN A 131 5.15 -5.29 -7.90
N GLN A 132 4.15 -5.06 -7.04
CA GLN A 132 3.38 -6.13 -6.40
C GLN A 132 2.61 -6.97 -7.43
N LYS A 133 1.98 -6.33 -8.40
CA LYS A 133 1.32 -7.04 -9.52
C LYS A 133 2.31 -7.86 -10.34
N LYS A 134 3.50 -7.33 -10.58
CA LYS A 134 4.58 -8.05 -11.27
C LYS A 134 5.07 -9.28 -10.52
N MET A 135 5.04 -9.25 -9.19
CA MET A 135 5.30 -10.44 -8.36
C MET A 135 4.15 -11.45 -8.35
N GLY A 136 3.03 -11.13 -8.98
CA GLY A 136 1.85 -11.98 -9.01
C GLY A 136 0.98 -11.89 -7.76
N ALA A 137 1.12 -10.86 -6.93
CA ALA A 137 0.35 -10.69 -5.69
C ALA A 137 -1.16 -10.77 -5.92
N SER A 138 -1.84 -11.66 -5.20
CA SER A 138 -3.26 -11.95 -5.36
C SER A 138 -4.16 -11.14 -4.41
N CYS A 139 -3.87 -9.84 -4.31
CA CYS A 139 -4.63 -8.90 -3.50
C CYS A 139 -5.98 -8.52 -4.13
N ASP A 140 -6.94 -8.18 -3.32
CA ASP A 140 -8.16 -7.50 -3.78
C ASP A 140 -7.87 -6.02 -4.05
N TRP A 141 -7.42 -5.72 -5.26
CA TRP A 141 -7.02 -4.36 -5.66
C TRP A 141 -8.18 -3.37 -5.69
N SER A 142 -9.43 -3.85 -5.78
CA SER A 142 -10.62 -2.98 -5.74
C SER A 142 -10.79 -2.29 -4.37
N ARG A 143 -10.18 -2.87 -3.34
CA ARG A 143 -10.21 -2.38 -1.96
C ARG A 143 -8.91 -1.70 -1.52
N SER A 144 -7.99 -1.44 -2.45
CA SER A 144 -6.72 -0.78 -2.14
C SER A 144 -6.91 0.54 -1.42
N ARG A 145 -6.12 0.77 -0.36
CA ARG A 145 -6.20 1.97 0.48
C ARG A 145 -4.85 2.70 0.53
N PHE A 146 -4.94 4.01 0.68
CA PHE A 146 -3.81 4.85 1.04
C PHE A 146 -4.07 5.47 2.42
N THR A 147 -3.12 5.40 3.32
CA THR A 147 -3.32 5.79 4.73
C THR A 147 -3.73 7.24 4.96
N MET A 148 -3.59 8.12 3.94
CA MET A 148 -4.12 9.50 3.97
C MET A 148 -5.27 9.73 2.98
N ASP A 149 -5.93 8.69 2.48
CA ASP A 149 -7.13 8.90 1.69
C ASP A 149 -8.29 9.49 2.52
N GLY A 150 -9.32 9.95 1.85
CA GLY A 150 -10.44 10.63 2.52
C GLY A 150 -11.14 9.77 3.57
N GLY A 151 -11.27 8.45 3.34
CA GLY A 151 -11.87 7.51 4.28
C GLY A 151 -11.01 7.26 5.51
N CYS A 152 -9.71 6.99 5.31
CA CYS A 152 -8.76 6.81 6.41
C CYS A 152 -8.62 8.11 7.23
N SER A 153 -8.53 9.27 6.58
CA SER A 153 -8.44 10.57 7.25
C SER A 153 -9.70 10.88 8.07
N LYS A 154 -10.89 10.48 7.59
CA LYS A 154 -12.14 10.62 8.35
C LYS A 154 -12.12 9.70 9.57
N ALA A 155 -11.82 8.42 9.39
CA ALA A 155 -11.77 7.45 10.49
C ALA A 155 -10.80 7.84 11.60
N VAL A 156 -9.60 8.32 11.23
CA VAL A 156 -8.61 8.82 12.22
C VAL A 156 -9.17 9.98 13.04
N ARG A 157 -9.82 10.95 12.42
CA ARG A 157 -10.39 12.11 13.14
C ARG A 157 -11.55 11.68 14.04
N GLU A 158 -12.45 10.84 13.57
CA GLU A 158 -13.58 10.34 14.35
C GLU A 158 -13.07 9.56 15.58
N THR A 159 -12.14 8.62 15.38
CA THR A 159 -11.55 7.86 16.48
C THR A 159 -10.85 8.77 17.49
N PHE A 160 -10.11 9.77 17.03
CA PHE A 160 -9.46 10.73 17.91
C PHE A 160 -10.47 11.50 18.79
N CYS A 161 -11.55 11.98 18.19
CA CYS A 161 -12.62 12.67 18.93
C CYS A 161 -13.30 11.73 19.94
N GLU A 162 -13.62 10.50 19.54
CA GLU A 162 -14.22 9.52 20.46
C GLU A 162 -13.31 9.20 21.64
N LEU A 163 -12.01 9.08 21.43
CA LEU A 163 -11.07 8.82 22.52
C LEU A 163 -10.98 10.01 23.48
N TYR A 164 -11.06 11.23 22.96
CA TYR A 164 -11.11 12.43 23.78
C TYR A 164 -12.40 12.50 24.61
N ASP A 165 -13.56 12.26 23.97
CA ASP A 165 -14.87 12.27 24.66
C ASP A 165 -14.97 11.19 25.74
N LYS A 166 -14.30 10.05 25.55
CA LYS A 166 -14.17 9.00 26.56
C LYS A 166 -13.14 9.28 27.65
N GLY A 167 -12.45 10.44 27.62
CA GLY A 167 -11.42 10.81 28.58
C GLY A 167 -10.14 9.97 28.53
N LEU A 168 -9.94 9.19 27.43
CA LEU A 168 -8.77 8.32 27.26
C LEU A 168 -7.54 9.06 26.74
N ILE A 169 -7.74 10.24 26.13
CA ILE A 169 -6.67 11.15 25.72
C ILE A 169 -6.93 12.56 26.22
N TYR A 170 -5.87 13.29 26.49
CA TYR A 170 -5.93 14.68 26.97
C TYR A 170 -4.75 15.49 26.44
N LYS A 171 -4.87 16.82 26.44
CA LYS A 171 -3.80 17.72 26.04
C LYS A 171 -2.73 17.79 27.13
N GLY A 172 -1.55 17.22 26.85
CA GLY A 172 -0.36 17.33 27.69
C GLY A 172 0.55 18.50 27.33
N CYS A 173 1.72 18.55 27.95
CA CYS A 173 2.76 19.53 27.62
C CYS A 173 3.37 19.22 26.25
N LEU A 174 3.58 20.24 25.42
CA LEU A 174 4.15 20.11 24.06
C LEU A 174 5.56 19.50 24.02
N LEU A 175 6.30 19.58 25.14
CA LEU A 175 7.65 18.99 25.23
C LEU A 175 7.66 17.46 25.31
N TYR A 176 6.55 16.85 25.67
CA TYR A 176 6.46 15.36 25.71
C TYR A 176 6.36 14.70 24.34
N THR A 177 6.14 15.47 23.29
CA THR A 177 6.01 14.92 21.94
C THR A 177 7.34 14.87 21.20
N SER A 178 8.39 15.52 21.69
CA SER A 178 9.70 15.56 21.04
C SER A 178 10.62 14.40 21.40
N ASP A 179 10.40 13.76 22.54
CA ASP A 179 11.26 12.68 23.06
C ASP A 179 10.78 11.28 22.67
N ALA A 180 9.66 11.17 21.97
CA ALA A 180 9.07 9.90 21.52
C ALA A 180 9.29 9.61 20.02
N ALA A 181 10.14 10.39 19.36
CA ALA A 181 10.47 10.25 17.94
C ALA A 181 11.83 9.60 17.74
#